data_e602002c4095cc29811ac8a50ff77e29
#
_entry.id   e602002c4095cc29811ac8a50ff77e29
#
_cell.length_a   1.000
_cell.length_b   1.000
_cell.length_c   1.000
_cell.angle_alpha   90.00
_cell.angle_beta   90.00
_cell.angle_gamma   90.00
#
_symmetry.space_group_name_H-M   'P 1'
#
loop_
_entity.id
_entity.type
_entity.pdbx_description
1 polymer ?
#
loop_
_entity_poly.entity_id
_entity_poly.type
_entity_poly.pdbx_seq_one_letter_code
_entity_poly.pdbx_strand_id
1 'polypeptide(L)'
;MPRRDETSAYFSRQKRNLGLRSLLKVLIETEMPVPLSVHFEFLKTEVEFGLTLVGLADIEAHDNPLHSALALAKASKAVHTIREFLTVYTGFTSEQLAYLEERCSIIEASLRHLALGSDEKVNEALRGP
;
A
#
# COMPACT_ATOMS: atom_id res chain seq x y z
N MET A 1 -29.35 17.54 -23.18
CA MET A 1 -28.88 17.13 -21.86
C MET A 1 -27.39 17.19 -21.78
N PRO A 2 -26.87 18.36 -21.58
CA PRO A 2 -25.43 18.54 -21.63
C PRO A 2 -24.65 18.17 -20.37
N ARG A 3 -25.33 17.64 -19.37
CA ARG A 3 -24.70 17.41 -18.06
C ARG A 3 -23.99 16.07 -17.88
N ARG A 4 -24.04 15.21 -18.87
CA ARG A 4 -23.33 13.91 -18.81
C ARG A 4 -21.82 14.11 -18.74
N ASP A 5 -21.32 15.05 -19.50
CA ASP A 5 -19.88 15.29 -19.56
C ASP A 5 -19.35 15.92 -18.27
N GLU A 6 -20.14 16.79 -17.66
CA GLU A 6 -19.79 17.39 -16.37
C GLU A 6 -19.75 16.36 -15.25
N THR A 7 -20.72 15.47 -15.23
CA THR A 7 -20.79 14.40 -14.22
C THR A 7 -19.62 13.43 -14.38
N SER A 8 -19.28 13.08 -15.61
CA SER A 8 -18.17 12.20 -15.91
C SER A 8 -16.82 12.85 -15.52
N ALA A 9 -16.64 14.14 -15.83
CA ALA A 9 -15.44 14.86 -15.46
C ALA A 9 -15.29 15.00 -13.95
N TYR A 10 -16.38 15.27 -13.24
CA TYR A 10 -16.39 15.34 -11.79
C TYR A 10 -16.02 14.00 -11.15
N PHE A 11 -16.60 12.92 -11.65
CA PHE A 11 -16.33 11.58 -11.17
C PHE A 11 -14.87 11.18 -11.38
N SER A 12 -14.32 11.50 -12.55
CA SER A 12 -12.91 11.23 -12.84
C SER A 12 -11.97 12.02 -11.94
N ARG A 13 -12.33 13.27 -11.65
CA ARG A 13 -11.56 14.13 -10.76
C ARG A 13 -11.57 13.58 -9.33
N GLN A 14 -12.70 13.12 -8.85
CA GLN A 14 -12.81 12.50 -7.54
C GLN A 14 -11.97 11.21 -7.45
N LYS A 15 -11.97 10.41 -8.49
CA LYS A 15 -11.15 9.19 -8.54
C LYS A 15 -9.67 9.50 -8.38
N ARG A 16 -9.18 10.57 -8.98
CA ARG A 16 -7.78 10.98 -8.84
C ARG A 16 -7.43 11.42 -7.44
N ASN A 17 -8.34 12.15 -6.78
CA ASN A 17 -8.10 12.70 -5.46
C ASN A 17 -8.23 11.68 -4.34
N LEU A 18 -9.06 10.67 -4.54
CA LEU A 18 -9.37 9.69 -3.49
C LEU A 18 -8.32 8.58 -3.35
N GLY A 19 -7.58 8.28 -4.41
CA GLY A 19 -6.60 7.22 -4.37
C GLY A 19 -7.21 5.82 -4.38
N LEU A 20 -6.34 4.81 -4.37
CA LEU A 20 -6.73 3.41 -4.51
C LEU A 20 -7.65 2.93 -3.39
N ARG A 21 -7.39 3.35 -2.17
CA ARG A 21 -8.17 3.02 -0.97
C ARG A 21 -9.64 3.43 -1.12
N SER A 22 -9.88 4.63 -1.61
CA SER A 22 -11.23 5.14 -1.78
C SER A 22 -11.94 4.47 -2.96
N LEU A 23 -11.18 4.08 -3.98
CA LEU A 23 -11.71 3.26 -5.08
C LEU A 23 -12.20 1.90 -4.57
N LEU A 24 -11.44 1.26 -3.68
CA LEU A 24 -11.85 0.01 -3.06
C LEU A 24 -13.12 0.18 -2.24
N LYS A 25 -13.22 1.26 -1.50
CA LYS A 25 -14.39 1.58 -0.72
C LYS A 25 -15.62 1.78 -1.61
N VAL A 26 -15.45 2.49 -2.71
CA VAL A 26 -16.51 2.69 -3.71
C VAL A 26 -16.92 1.37 -4.33
N LEU A 27 -15.97 0.50 -4.66
CA LEU A 27 -16.25 -0.82 -5.22
C LEU A 27 -17.01 -1.72 -4.24
N ILE A 28 -16.71 -1.62 -2.95
CA ILE A 28 -17.41 -2.37 -1.91
C ILE A 28 -18.83 -1.83 -1.72
N GLU A 29 -19.02 -0.52 -1.81
CA GLU A 29 -20.29 0.15 -1.64
C GLU A 29 -21.21 0.05 -2.88
N THR A 30 -20.63 -0.13 -4.07
CA THR A 30 -21.44 -0.40 -5.26
C THR A 30 -21.99 -1.82 -5.17
N GLU A 31 -23.27 -1.98 -5.49
CA GLU A 31 -23.99 -3.24 -5.38
C GLU A 31 -23.52 -4.35 -6.31
N MET A 32 -22.38 -4.21 -6.94
CA MET A 32 -21.79 -5.27 -7.73
C MET A 32 -21.01 -6.20 -6.82
N PRO A 33 -21.48 -7.43 -6.60
CA PRO A 33 -20.72 -8.37 -5.76
C PRO A 33 -19.45 -8.76 -6.48
N VAL A 34 -18.33 -8.22 -6.03
CA VAL A 34 -17.02 -8.67 -6.48
C VAL A 34 -16.74 -10.00 -5.78
N PRO A 35 -16.43 -11.07 -6.52
CA PRO A 35 -16.13 -12.35 -5.89
C PRO A 35 -15.00 -12.24 -4.87
N LEU A 36 -15.09 -12.96 -3.79
CA LEU A 36 -14.08 -12.97 -2.73
C LEU A 36 -12.69 -13.34 -3.27
N SER A 37 -12.64 -14.24 -4.25
CA SER A 37 -11.40 -14.62 -4.91
C SER A 37 -10.68 -13.42 -5.54
N VAL A 38 -11.43 -12.48 -6.11
CA VAL A 38 -10.87 -11.25 -6.71
C VAL A 38 -10.30 -10.35 -5.62
N HIS A 39 -10.99 -10.24 -4.49
CA HIS A 39 -10.49 -9.47 -3.34
C HIS A 39 -9.18 -10.03 -2.82
N PHE A 40 -9.10 -11.34 -2.66
CA PHE A 40 -7.88 -11.97 -2.19
C PHE A 40 -6.72 -11.79 -3.18
N GLU A 41 -6.96 -11.97 -4.46
CA GLU A 41 -5.94 -11.76 -5.49
C GLU A 41 -5.45 -10.30 -5.50
N PHE A 42 -6.35 -9.36 -5.31
CA PHE A 42 -5.97 -7.94 -5.20
C PHE A 42 -5.04 -7.72 -4.00
N LEU A 43 -5.40 -8.23 -2.84
CA LEU A 43 -4.59 -8.07 -1.63
C LEU A 43 -3.25 -8.79 -1.74
N LYS A 44 -3.24 -9.95 -2.38
CA LYS A 44 -2.02 -10.68 -2.66
C LYS A 44 -1.07 -9.87 -3.54
N THR A 45 -1.61 -9.22 -4.57
CA THR A 45 -0.83 -8.32 -5.44
C THR A 45 -0.27 -7.15 -4.66
N GLU A 46 -1.06 -6.55 -3.77
CA GLU A 46 -0.61 -5.45 -2.90
C GLU A 46 0.53 -5.89 -1.97
N VAL A 47 0.42 -7.08 -1.41
CA VAL A 47 1.47 -7.67 -0.57
C VAL A 47 2.76 -7.85 -1.37
N GLU A 48 2.67 -8.44 -2.55
CA GLU A 48 3.83 -8.66 -3.42
C GLU A 48 4.48 -7.33 -3.82
N PHE A 49 3.66 -6.33 -4.10
CA PHE A 49 4.13 -4.98 -4.41
C PHE A 49 4.86 -4.37 -3.22
N GLY A 50 4.30 -4.48 -2.03
CA GLY A 50 4.95 -4.00 -0.81
C GLY A 50 6.29 -4.67 -0.54
N LEU A 51 6.36 -5.98 -0.72
CA LEU A 51 7.62 -6.74 -0.57
C LEU A 51 8.67 -6.31 -1.59
N THR A 52 8.26 -6.09 -2.82
CA THR A 52 9.15 -5.59 -3.88
C THR A 52 9.69 -4.21 -3.52
N LEU A 53 8.83 -3.34 -3.01
CA LEU A 53 9.23 -1.98 -2.64
C LEU A 53 10.24 -1.96 -1.49
N VAL A 54 10.07 -2.78 -0.46
CA VAL A 54 11.04 -2.82 0.63
C VAL A 54 12.37 -3.42 0.17
N GLY A 55 12.33 -4.38 -0.74
CA GLY A 55 13.54 -4.92 -1.36
C GLY A 55 14.29 -3.85 -2.16
N LEU A 56 13.57 -3.07 -2.95
CA LEU A 56 14.13 -1.97 -3.72
C LEU A 56 14.70 -0.89 -2.81
N ALA A 57 13.99 -0.55 -1.75
CA ALA A 57 14.46 0.44 -0.78
C ALA A 57 15.77 0.02 -0.13
N ASP A 58 15.92 -1.26 0.19
CA ASP A 58 17.14 -1.81 0.77
C ASP A 58 18.31 -1.70 -0.21
N ILE A 59 18.09 -2.05 -1.46
CA ILE A 59 19.12 -1.98 -2.51
C ILE A 59 19.56 -0.53 -2.74
N GLU A 60 18.62 0.41 -2.76
CA GLU A 60 18.91 1.82 -3.07
C GLU A 60 19.29 2.67 -1.87
N ALA A 61 19.31 2.09 -0.67
CA ALA A 61 19.54 2.85 0.57
C ALA A 61 20.83 3.66 0.56
N HIS A 62 21.90 3.15 -0.07
CA HIS A 62 23.19 3.83 -0.15
C HIS A 62 23.28 4.78 -1.34
N ASP A 63 22.86 4.32 -2.51
CA ASP A 63 23.11 5.03 -3.76
C ASP A 63 22.07 6.10 -4.05
N ASN A 64 20.82 5.89 -3.60
CA ASN A 64 19.73 6.80 -3.85
C ASN A 64 18.77 6.83 -2.67
N PRO A 65 19.16 7.51 -1.56
CA PRO A 65 18.35 7.52 -0.34
C PRO A 65 16.97 8.14 -0.52
N LEU A 66 16.80 9.09 -1.43
CA LEU A 66 15.50 9.66 -1.71
C LEU A 66 14.55 8.64 -2.33
N HIS A 67 15.04 7.88 -3.31
CA HIS A 67 14.27 6.79 -3.93
C HIS A 67 13.92 5.71 -2.91
N SER A 68 14.88 5.38 -2.05
CA SER A 68 14.66 4.43 -0.96
C SER A 68 13.53 4.90 -0.04
N ALA A 69 13.55 6.16 0.37
CA ALA A 69 12.51 6.74 1.22
C ALA A 69 11.14 6.72 0.56
N LEU A 70 11.07 7.03 -0.74
CA LEU A 70 9.81 6.98 -1.49
C LEU A 70 9.28 5.56 -1.60
N ALA A 71 10.15 4.58 -1.82
CA ALA A 71 9.76 3.17 -1.87
C ALA A 71 9.21 2.70 -0.53
N LEU A 72 9.84 3.11 0.59
CA LEU A 72 9.34 2.79 1.93
C LEU A 72 7.98 3.41 2.20
N ALA A 73 7.77 4.65 1.78
CA ALA A 73 6.46 5.31 1.92
C ALA A 73 5.37 4.57 1.17
N LYS A 74 5.66 4.12 -0.05
CA LYS A 74 4.71 3.35 -0.86
C LYS A 74 4.43 1.98 -0.25
N ALA A 75 5.45 1.32 0.30
CA ALA A 75 5.28 0.03 0.97
C ALA A 75 4.40 0.18 2.22
N SER A 76 4.62 1.22 3.00
CA SER A 76 3.79 1.52 4.18
C SER A 76 2.33 1.73 3.77
N LYS A 77 2.10 2.44 2.69
CA LYS A 77 0.76 2.67 2.16
C LYS A 77 0.09 1.38 1.71
N ALA A 78 0.84 0.48 1.09
CA ALA A 78 0.33 -0.82 0.67
C ALA A 78 -0.15 -1.64 1.87
N VAL A 79 0.65 -1.71 2.94
CA VAL A 79 0.27 -2.41 4.17
C VAL A 79 -0.99 -1.78 4.77
N HIS A 80 -1.04 -0.47 4.82
CA HIS A 80 -2.20 0.25 5.35
C HIS A 80 -3.48 -0.08 4.58
N THR A 81 -3.38 -0.12 3.26
CA THR A 81 -4.50 -0.49 2.38
C THR A 81 -4.99 -1.91 2.68
N ILE A 82 -4.06 -2.86 2.83
CA ILE A 82 -4.41 -4.24 3.14
C ILE A 82 -5.12 -4.35 4.49
N ARG A 83 -4.57 -3.73 5.52
CA ARG A 83 -5.14 -3.80 6.86
C ARG A 83 -6.53 -3.17 6.93
N GLU A 84 -6.73 -2.05 6.26
CA GLU A 84 -8.05 -1.43 6.19
C GLU A 84 -9.06 -2.32 5.47
N PHE A 85 -8.65 -2.91 4.36
CA PHE A 85 -9.50 -3.81 3.61
C PHE A 85 -9.95 -4.98 4.50
N LEU A 86 -9.03 -5.53 5.29
CA LEU A 86 -9.33 -6.62 6.21
C LEU A 86 -10.28 -6.23 7.33
N THR A 87 -10.34 -4.96 7.72
CA THR A 87 -11.33 -4.50 8.71
C THR A 87 -12.73 -4.38 8.14
N VAL A 88 -12.84 -4.14 6.83
CA VAL A 88 -14.13 -3.95 6.15
C VAL A 88 -14.69 -5.28 5.65
N TYR A 89 -13.83 -6.20 5.26
CA TYR A 89 -14.21 -7.44 4.58
C TYR A 89 -13.93 -8.64 5.46
N THR A 90 -14.95 -9.46 5.71
CA THR A 90 -14.86 -10.56 6.68
C THR A 90 -14.99 -11.96 6.07
N GLY A 91 -14.96 -12.07 4.75
CA GLY A 91 -15.22 -13.34 4.07
C GLY A 91 -13.99 -14.20 3.77
N PHE A 92 -12.80 -13.84 4.26
CA PHE A 92 -11.57 -14.57 3.97
C PHE A 92 -11.46 -15.84 4.83
N THR A 93 -10.84 -16.88 4.25
CA THR A 93 -10.53 -18.09 5.00
C THR A 93 -9.42 -17.83 6.01
N SER A 94 -9.28 -18.72 7.00
CA SER A 94 -8.20 -18.62 7.98
C SER A 94 -6.83 -18.68 7.32
N GLU A 95 -6.68 -19.48 6.28
CA GLU A 95 -5.43 -19.60 5.53
C GLU A 95 -5.09 -18.31 4.78
N GLN A 96 -6.10 -17.70 4.16
CA GLN A 96 -5.93 -16.41 3.46
C GLN A 96 -5.55 -15.29 4.43
N LEU A 97 -6.21 -15.22 5.57
CA LEU A 97 -5.90 -14.24 6.61
C LEU A 97 -4.48 -14.45 7.15
N ALA A 98 -4.09 -15.68 7.43
CA ALA A 98 -2.76 -16.01 7.92
C ALA A 98 -1.68 -15.59 6.91
N TYR A 99 -1.91 -15.87 5.63
CA TYR A 99 -1.01 -15.47 4.56
C TYR A 99 -0.81 -13.95 4.54
N LEU A 100 -1.91 -13.20 4.52
CA LEU A 100 -1.87 -11.74 4.46
C LEU A 100 -1.23 -11.14 5.72
N GLU A 101 -1.57 -11.65 6.90
CA GLU A 101 -1.00 -11.19 8.16
C GLU A 101 0.51 -11.43 8.23
N GLU A 102 0.95 -12.60 7.84
CA GLU A 102 2.38 -12.94 7.81
C GLU A 102 3.15 -12.01 6.90
N ARG A 103 2.65 -11.79 5.69
CA ARG A 103 3.32 -10.93 4.71
C ARG A 103 3.33 -9.47 5.14
N CYS A 104 2.23 -8.98 5.69
CA CYS A 104 2.18 -7.63 6.25
C CYS A 104 3.18 -7.45 7.37
N SER A 105 3.31 -8.44 8.24
CA SER A 105 4.26 -8.39 9.35
C SER A 105 5.71 -8.35 8.85
N ILE A 106 6.02 -9.08 7.79
CA ILE A 106 7.34 -9.06 7.16
C ILE A 106 7.64 -7.66 6.61
N ILE A 107 6.69 -7.07 5.89
CA ILE A 107 6.85 -5.72 5.33
C ILE A 107 7.04 -4.71 6.47
N GLU A 108 6.22 -4.77 7.50
CA GLU A 108 6.31 -3.85 8.64
C GLU A 108 7.63 -3.97 9.38
N ALA A 109 8.14 -5.18 9.57
CA ALA A 109 9.44 -5.39 10.18
C ALA A 109 10.57 -4.79 9.32
N SER A 110 10.49 -4.98 8.01
CA SER A 110 11.45 -4.39 7.07
C SER A 110 11.40 -2.88 7.08
N LEU A 111 10.19 -2.30 7.14
CA LEU A 111 10.01 -0.85 7.23
C LEU A 111 10.68 -0.28 8.48
N ARG A 112 10.48 -0.92 9.63
CA ARG A 112 11.11 -0.49 10.88
C ARG A 112 12.63 -0.58 10.82
N HIS A 113 13.13 -1.68 10.28
CA HIS A 113 14.56 -1.90 10.18
C HIS A 113 15.23 -0.86 9.27
N LEU A 114 14.66 -0.61 8.10
CA LEU A 114 15.22 0.34 7.14
C LEU A 114 15.08 1.78 7.62
N ALA A 115 13.99 2.11 8.30
CA ALA A 115 13.81 3.43 8.89
C ALA A 115 14.86 3.72 9.97
N LEU A 116 15.15 2.75 10.84
CA LEU A 116 16.16 2.88 11.88
C LEU A 116 17.57 3.06 11.27
N GLY A 117 17.89 2.27 10.24
CA GLY A 117 19.15 2.41 9.53
C GLY A 117 19.30 3.78 8.87
N SER A 118 18.21 4.31 8.32
CA SER A 118 18.19 5.64 7.74
C SER A 118 18.43 6.73 8.78
N ASP A 119 17.81 6.61 9.94
CA ASP A 119 17.98 7.56 11.05
C ASP A 119 19.43 7.55 11.56
N GLU A 120 20.05 6.39 11.69
CA GLU A 120 21.43 6.27 12.08
C GLU A 120 22.36 6.98 11.10
N LYS A 121 22.14 6.80 9.80
CA LYS A 121 22.94 7.45 8.76
C LYS A 121 22.77 8.97 8.79
N VAL A 122 21.57 9.45 9.00
CA VAL A 122 21.31 10.89 9.12
C VAL A 122 22.04 11.43 10.36
N ASN A 123 21.97 10.73 11.49
CA ASN A 123 22.65 11.13 12.71
C ASN A 123 24.17 11.16 12.55
N GLU A 124 24.74 10.17 11.86
CA GLU A 124 26.18 10.16 11.56
C GLU A 124 26.56 11.35 10.68
N ALA A 125 25.76 11.65 9.66
CA ALA A 125 26.00 12.80 8.79
C ALA A 125 25.92 14.12 9.56
N LEU A 126 25.01 14.23 10.51
CA LEU A 126 24.83 15.43 11.34
C LEU A 126 25.95 15.60 12.36
N ARG A 127 26.58 14.53 12.81
CA ARG A 127 27.70 14.59 13.76
C ARG A 127 28.98 15.11 13.12
N GLY A 128 29.06 15.11 11.80
CA GLY A 128 30.19 15.60 11.06
C GLY A 128 31.44 14.73 11.19
N PRO A 129 32.51 15.08 10.49
CA PRO A 129 33.77 14.42 10.65
C PRO A 129 34.42 14.74 11.99
#